data_55210329c94f96162f6a0df0e7e2bc9c
#
_entry.id   55210329c94f96162f6a0df0e7e2bc9c
#
_cell.length_a   1.000
_cell.length_b   1.000
_cell.length_c   1.000
_cell.angle_alpha   90.00
_cell.angle_beta   90.00
_cell.angle_gamma   90.00
#
_symmetry.space_group_name_H-M   'P 1'
#
loop_
_entity.id
_entity.type
_entity.pdbx_description
1 polymer ?
#
loop_
_entity_poly.entity_id
_entity_poly.type
_entity_poly.pdbx_seq_one_letter_code
_entity_poly.pdbx_strand_id
1 'polypeptide(L)'
;MCFDLERQFYLPKEPQQAAQGAVYVCGLARSGTTILLRILDAIPELQSLTYRAMPFVLAPNLWRAAHGARHRSVPEVMRAHKDGLFVDLDSPEGLEEVFWNTFGHAIRDTTSRTLDYQTPSPATLAAFADYRSLVANPKGGTTVPGRPPKRYLSKNNNNLMRIASLCADPSARVLLNYRDPVDTARSLYRQHQGFCEAQAAERFTRKYMGWLAHHEFGLDHLPFAFARAYMVPGLQPEDPNYWLDYWSAVHHHILLQQPHNLHLVNHDALCSQPARVLGQVLETLSLKANATALAKMVRATSSSSADPTQPQHTERLSREARDMALSAPTEFSSDLLRRAHTIHASLRASEHNLITI
;
A
#
# COMPACT_ATOMS: atom_id res chain seq x y z
N MET A 1 -16.26 -2.43 20.68
CA MET A 1 -17.43 -1.54 20.90
C MET A 1 -17.83 -0.78 19.62
N CYS A 2 -17.06 0.16 19.06
CA CYS A 2 -17.50 0.87 17.83
C CYS A 2 -17.71 -0.06 16.62
N PHE A 3 -16.82 -1.02 16.42
CA PHE A 3 -16.94 -2.01 15.34
C PHE A 3 -18.14 -2.94 15.54
N ASP A 4 -18.49 -3.31 16.75
CA ASP A 4 -19.66 -4.17 17.03
C ASP A 4 -20.97 -3.43 16.74
N LEU A 5 -21.02 -2.14 17.09
CA LEU A 5 -22.16 -1.29 16.70
C LEU A 5 -22.25 -1.13 15.19
N GLU A 6 -21.12 -0.92 14.51
CA GLU A 6 -21.07 -0.85 13.04
C GLU A 6 -21.63 -2.13 12.41
N ARG A 7 -21.21 -3.30 12.88
CA ARG A 7 -21.73 -4.60 12.44
C ARG A 7 -23.23 -4.74 12.69
N GLN A 8 -23.66 -4.39 13.89
CA GLN A 8 -25.09 -4.51 14.29
C GLN A 8 -26.01 -3.68 13.41
N PHE A 9 -25.61 -2.47 13.03
CA PHE A 9 -26.47 -1.53 12.30
C PHE A 9 -26.32 -1.58 10.79
N TYR A 10 -25.13 -1.95 10.28
CA TYR A 10 -24.80 -1.81 8.87
C TYR A 10 -24.42 -3.11 8.17
N LEU A 11 -24.10 -4.19 8.89
CA LEU A 11 -23.85 -5.47 8.24
C LEU A 11 -25.16 -6.04 7.68
N PRO A 12 -25.20 -6.44 6.41
CA PRO A 12 -26.40 -7.07 5.83
C PRO A 12 -26.83 -8.30 6.62
N LYS A 13 -28.13 -8.43 6.92
CA LYS A 13 -28.68 -9.55 7.67
C LYS A 13 -28.76 -10.84 6.87
N GLU A 14 -28.90 -10.71 5.55
CA GLU A 14 -28.87 -11.86 4.64
C GLU A 14 -27.47 -11.98 4.02
N PRO A 15 -26.94 -13.20 3.88
CA PRO A 15 -25.72 -13.40 3.12
C PRO A 15 -26.00 -12.96 1.68
N GLN A 16 -25.56 -11.76 1.35
CA GLN A 16 -25.53 -11.35 -0.05
C GLN A 16 -24.67 -12.38 -0.79
N GLN A 17 -25.13 -12.77 -1.99
CA GLN A 17 -24.38 -13.61 -2.92
C GLN A 17 -22.91 -13.25 -2.83
N ALA A 18 -22.10 -14.25 -2.52
CA ALA A 18 -20.72 -14.17 -2.05
C ALA A 18 -20.03 -12.91 -2.56
N ALA A 19 -19.72 -12.00 -1.65
CA ALA A 19 -19.14 -10.71 -1.98
C ALA A 19 -18.02 -10.96 -3.01
N GLN A 20 -18.14 -10.38 -4.19
CA GLN A 20 -17.10 -10.52 -5.21
C GLN A 20 -15.80 -10.15 -4.53
N GLY A 21 -14.91 -11.10 -4.31
CA GLY A 21 -13.68 -11.07 -3.54
C GLY A 21 -13.03 -9.71 -3.24
N ALA A 22 -11.96 -9.72 -2.52
CA ALA A 22 -11.21 -8.51 -2.18
C ALA A 22 -10.04 -8.30 -3.15
N VAL A 23 -9.63 -7.05 -3.33
CA VAL A 23 -8.41 -6.65 -4.04
C VAL A 23 -7.48 -5.98 -3.04
N TYR A 24 -6.30 -6.55 -2.87
CA TYR A 24 -5.28 -6.01 -1.98
C TYR A 24 -4.09 -5.52 -2.79
N VAL A 25 -3.72 -4.27 -2.62
CA VAL A 25 -2.47 -3.72 -3.15
C VAL A 25 -1.45 -3.72 -2.03
N CYS A 26 -0.34 -4.40 -2.21
CA CYS A 26 0.76 -4.44 -1.25
C CYS A 26 2.12 -4.29 -1.96
N GLY A 27 3.17 -4.21 -1.19
CA GLY A 27 4.54 -4.05 -1.64
C GLY A 27 5.34 -3.26 -0.61
N LEU A 28 6.66 -3.23 -0.75
CA LEU A 28 7.46 -2.33 0.06
C LEU A 28 6.99 -0.88 -0.14
N ALA A 29 7.13 -0.08 0.89
CA ALA A 29 6.96 1.36 0.74
C ALA A 29 7.84 1.85 -0.43
N ARG A 30 7.40 2.88 -1.15
CA ARG A 30 8.08 3.45 -2.33
C ARG A 30 8.05 2.57 -3.60
N SER A 31 7.32 1.49 -3.63
CA SER A 31 7.13 0.63 -4.82
C SER A 31 5.97 1.05 -5.74
N GLY A 32 5.33 2.21 -5.50
CA GLY A 32 4.24 2.71 -6.35
C GLY A 32 2.84 2.21 -5.95
N THR A 33 2.67 1.58 -4.80
CA THR A 33 1.39 1.05 -4.31
C THR A 33 0.27 2.09 -4.23
N THR A 34 0.58 3.33 -3.86
CA THR A 34 -0.43 4.42 -3.77
C THR A 34 -0.94 4.84 -5.15
N ILE A 35 -0.08 4.84 -6.16
CA ILE A 35 -0.47 5.16 -7.54
C ILE A 35 -1.44 4.10 -8.05
N LEU A 36 -1.11 2.82 -7.85
CA LEU A 36 -1.98 1.72 -8.26
C LEU A 36 -3.31 1.75 -7.50
N LEU A 37 -3.31 2.02 -6.19
CA LEU A 37 -4.54 2.18 -5.40
C LEU A 37 -5.46 3.25 -6.02
N ARG A 38 -4.93 4.44 -6.31
CA ARG A 38 -5.71 5.55 -6.88
C ARG A 38 -6.32 5.22 -8.24
N ILE A 39 -5.56 4.53 -9.09
CA ILE A 39 -6.04 4.11 -10.40
C ILE A 39 -7.18 3.09 -10.25
N LEU A 40 -7.04 2.13 -9.34
CA LEU A 40 -8.04 1.11 -9.11
C LEU A 40 -9.29 1.68 -8.41
N ASP A 41 -9.14 2.64 -7.51
CA ASP A 41 -10.26 3.30 -6.81
C ASP A 41 -11.17 4.09 -7.76
N ALA A 42 -10.63 4.53 -8.91
CA ALA A 42 -11.44 5.15 -9.97
C ALA A 42 -12.38 4.16 -10.68
N ILE A 43 -12.28 2.85 -10.42
CA ILE A 43 -13.12 1.82 -11.02
C ILE A 43 -14.38 1.65 -10.18
N PRO A 44 -15.59 1.85 -10.76
CA PRO A 44 -16.85 1.88 -10.00
C PRO A 44 -17.19 0.60 -9.22
N GLU A 45 -16.66 -0.54 -9.64
CA GLU A 45 -16.85 -1.85 -9.02
C GLU A 45 -15.99 -2.07 -7.77
N LEU A 46 -15.04 -1.17 -7.51
CA LEU A 46 -14.16 -1.22 -6.36
C LEU A 46 -14.53 -0.14 -5.34
N GLN A 47 -14.19 -0.38 -4.08
CA GLN A 47 -14.41 0.58 -3.00
C GLN A 47 -13.33 0.48 -1.96
N SER A 48 -12.67 1.62 -1.67
CA SER A 48 -11.69 1.78 -0.61
C SER A 48 -12.20 2.60 0.55
N LEU A 49 -11.47 2.57 1.66
CA LEU A 49 -11.51 3.62 2.66
C LEU A 49 -10.85 4.88 2.12
N THR A 50 -11.38 6.02 2.54
CA THR A 50 -10.82 7.34 2.26
C THR A 50 -10.50 8.06 3.56
N TYR A 51 -9.79 9.18 3.51
CA TYR A 51 -9.53 10.01 4.68
C TYR A 51 -10.80 10.47 5.40
N ARG A 52 -11.98 10.45 4.75
CA ARG A 52 -13.29 10.72 5.39
C ARG A 52 -13.64 9.74 6.50
N ALA A 53 -13.09 8.52 6.47
CA ALA A 53 -13.32 7.53 7.51
C ALA A 53 -12.57 7.85 8.82
N MET A 54 -11.59 8.75 8.78
CA MET A 54 -10.86 9.16 9.97
C MET A 54 -11.72 10.06 10.88
N PRO A 55 -11.60 9.92 12.21
CA PRO A 55 -10.75 8.96 12.94
C PRO A 55 -11.41 7.59 13.19
N PHE A 56 -12.66 7.36 12.75
CA PHE A 56 -13.43 6.15 13.06
C PHE A 56 -13.34 5.09 11.96
N VAL A 57 -12.10 4.70 11.62
CA VAL A 57 -11.79 3.74 10.55
C VAL A 57 -12.51 2.40 10.71
N LEU A 58 -12.77 1.97 11.95
CA LEU A 58 -13.47 0.71 12.27
C LEU A 58 -15.00 0.85 12.26
N ALA A 59 -15.53 2.06 12.13
CA ALA A 59 -16.94 2.34 12.09
C ALA A 59 -17.29 3.45 11.07
N PRO A 60 -16.93 3.26 9.78
CA PRO A 60 -17.02 4.32 8.77
C PRO A 60 -18.46 4.72 8.44
N ASN A 61 -19.44 3.80 8.57
CA ASN A 61 -20.84 4.09 8.29
C ASN A 61 -21.52 4.83 9.45
N LEU A 62 -21.24 4.43 10.70
CA LEU A 62 -21.68 5.18 11.88
C LEU A 62 -21.12 6.61 11.87
N TRP A 63 -19.83 6.76 11.55
CA TRP A 63 -19.18 8.06 11.44
C TRP A 63 -19.85 8.94 10.38
N ARG A 64 -20.09 8.38 9.20
CA ARG A 64 -20.78 9.08 8.11
C ARG A 64 -22.21 9.48 8.48
N ALA A 65 -22.96 8.62 9.16
CA ALA A 65 -24.30 8.90 9.62
C ALA A 65 -24.35 10.02 10.67
N ALA A 66 -23.41 10.02 11.62
CA ALA A 66 -23.31 11.02 12.68
C ALA A 66 -22.93 12.43 12.17
N HIS A 67 -22.07 12.50 11.16
CA HIS A 67 -21.53 13.77 10.68
C HIS A 67 -22.22 14.29 9.41
N GLY A 68 -23.16 13.52 8.84
CA GLY A 68 -23.87 13.84 7.61
C GLY A 68 -22.96 13.92 6.39
N ALA A 69 -23.55 14.07 5.23
CA ALA A 69 -22.84 14.36 3.98
C ALA A 69 -22.44 15.85 3.92
N ARG A 70 -21.89 16.41 4.99
CA ARG A 70 -21.32 17.76 4.94
C ARG A 70 -20.12 17.71 4.02
N HIS A 71 -20.36 18.03 2.77
CA HIS A 71 -19.35 18.33 1.77
C HIS A 71 -18.57 19.59 2.19
N ARG A 72 -17.68 19.46 3.16
CA ARG A 72 -16.58 20.42 3.26
C ARG A 72 -15.57 19.95 2.23
N SER A 73 -15.49 20.67 1.13
CA SER A 73 -14.32 20.60 0.28
C SER A 73 -13.15 21.13 1.11
N VAL A 74 -12.31 20.21 1.56
CA VAL A 74 -11.03 20.62 2.13
C VAL A 74 -10.09 20.77 0.95
N PRO A 75 -9.33 21.88 0.85
CA PRO A 75 -8.34 22.03 -0.21
C PRO A 75 -7.39 20.84 -0.24
N GLU A 76 -6.99 20.42 -1.42
CA GLU A 76 -5.93 19.43 -1.58
C GLU A 76 -4.67 19.88 -0.86
N VAL A 77 -4.13 18.98 -0.03
CA VAL A 77 -2.90 19.21 0.73
C VAL A 77 -1.84 18.24 0.25
N MET A 78 -0.61 18.72 0.13
CA MET A 78 0.51 17.83 -0.17
C MET A 78 0.67 16.80 0.96
N ARG A 79 0.79 15.54 0.58
CA ARG A 79 0.95 14.42 1.51
C ARG A 79 2.24 14.56 2.34
N ALA A 80 2.20 14.12 3.61
CA ALA A 80 3.34 14.19 4.54
C ALA A 80 4.62 13.51 4.01
N HIS A 81 4.47 12.56 3.08
CA HIS A 81 5.60 11.89 2.42
C HIS A 81 6.35 12.76 1.40
N LYS A 82 5.89 13.98 1.12
CA LYS A 82 6.50 14.91 0.15
C LYS A 82 6.84 14.25 -1.20
N ASP A 83 5.98 13.34 -1.65
CA ASP A 83 6.16 12.53 -2.86
C ASP A 83 5.45 13.10 -4.10
N GLY A 84 5.01 14.37 -4.02
CA GLY A 84 4.29 15.04 -5.09
C GLY A 84 2.83 14.64 -5.22
N LEU A 85 2.31 13.80 -4.32
CA LEU A 85 0.90 13.42 -4.29
C LEU A 85 0.11 14.36 -3.39
N PHE A 86 -0.94 14.94 -3.96
CA PHE A 86 -1.93 15.71 -3.22
C PHE A 86 -3.04 14.79 -2.75
N VAL A 87 -3.58 15.08 -1.58
CA VAL A 87 -4.67 14.34 -0.95
C VAL A 87 -5.76 15.30 -0.48
N ASP A 88 -6.98 14.84 -0.60
CA ASP A 88 -8.18 15.43 -0.03
C ASP A 88 -8.89 14.39 0.86
N LEU A 89 -10.07 14.74 1.36
CA LEU A 89 -10.84 13.81 2.19
C LEU A 89 -11.36 12.59 1.44
N ASP A 90 -11.51 12.68 0.12
CA ASP A 90 -12.03 11.59 -0.72
C ASP A 90 -10.92 10.73 -1.30
N SER A 91 -9.66 11.11 -1.10
CA SER A 91 -8.51 10.32 -1.52
C SER A 91 -8.45 8.97 -0.79
N PRO A 92 -8.29 7.85 -1.52
CA PRO A 92 -8.15 6.54 -0.90
C PRO A 92 -6.83 6.44 -0.14
N GLU A 93 -6.87 5.78 1.03
CA GLU A 93 -5.68 5.61 1.86
C GLU A 93 -5.64 4.23 2.54
N GLY A 94 -4.42 3.79 2.86
CA GLY A 94 -4.08 2.51 3.46
C GLY A 94 -4.42 2.42 4.95
N LEU A 95 -5.68 2.63 5.33
CA LEU A 95 -6.14 2.67 6.72
C LEU A 95 -6.47 1.28 7.31
N GLU A 96 -6.36 0.22 6.53
CA GLU A 96 -6.67 -1.15 6.94
C GLU A 96 -5.88 -1.62 8.16
N GLU A 97 -4.65 -1.12 8.33
CA GLU A 97 -3.78 -1.56 9.43
C GLU A 97 -4.37 -1.25 10.82
N VAL A 98 -5.28 -0.29 10.92
CA VAL A 98 -6.02 -0.02 12.17
C VAL A 98 -6.86 -1.24 12.59
N PHE A 99 -7.47 -1.96 11.62
CA PHE A 99 -8.17 -3.21 11.90
C PHE A 99 -7.21 -4.28 12.44
N TRP A 100 -6.12 -4.49 11.73
CA TRP A 100 -5.14 -5.52 12.10
C TRP A 100 -4.45 -5.23 13.42
N ASN A 101 -4.15 -3.97 13.73
CA ASN A 101 -3.65 -3.57 15.05
C ASN A 101 -4.64 -3.83 16.19
N THR A 102 -5.95 -3.73 15.89
CA THR A 102 -6.99 -3.91 16.90
C THR A 102 -7.30 -5.38 17.15
N PHE A 103 -7.34 -6.20 16.09
CA PHE A 103 -7.83 -7.58 16.16
C PHE A 103 -6.79 -8.64 15.78
N GLY A 104 -5.71 -8.26 15.12
CA GLY A 104 -4.74 -9.18 14.53
C GLY A 104 -3.47 -9.41 15.33
N HIS A 105 -3.25 -8.66 16.41
CA HIS A 105 -2.10 -8.78 17.32
C HIS A 105 -0.74 -8.81 16.59
N ALA A 106 -0.33 -7.66 16.06
CA ALA A 106 1.03 -7.51 15.57
C ALA A 106 2.05 -7.76 16.69
N ILE A 107 3.02 -8.62 16.44
CA ILE A 107 4.11 -8.91 17.36
C ILE A 107 5.24 -7.93 17.08
N ARG A 108 5.53 -7.07 18.05
CA ARG A 108 6.72 -6.22 18.06
C ARG A 108 7.76 -6.87 18.93
N ASP A 109 8.71 -7.55 18.33
CA ASP A 109 9.82 -8.10 19.09
C ASP A 109 10.81 -6.98 19.43
N THR A 110 10.83 -6.60 20.69
CA THR A 110 11.73 -5.56 21.21
C THR A 110 13.19 -6.02 21.26
N THR A 111 13.43 -7.32 21.30
CA THR A 111 14.78 -7.90 21.37
C THR A 111 15.43 -7.91 19.99
N SER A 112 14.75 -8.46 18.99
CA SER A 112 15.24 -8.46 17.59
C SER A 112 14.96 -7.16 16.85
N ARG A 113 14.14 -6.27 17.43
CA ARG A 113 13.66 -5.03 16.81
C ARG A 113 13.04 -5.30 15.44
N THR A 114 12.14 -6.25 15.37
CA THR A 114 11.42 -6.63 14.17
C THR A 114 9.92 -6.53 14.36
N LEU A 115 9.21 -6.42 13.23
CA LEU A 115 7.77 -6.47 13.15
C LEU A 115 7.35 -7.82 12.55
N ASP A 116 6.54 -8.56 13.27
CA ASP A 116 5.93 -9.80 12.81
C ASP A 116 4.41 -9.71 12.92
N TYR A 117 3.76 -10.70 12.39
CA TYR A 117 2.32 -10.80 12.38
C TYR A 117 1.88 -12.20 12.79
N GLN A 118 1.13 -12.28 13.86
CA GLN A 118 0.55 -13.53 14.27
C GLN A 118 -0.49 -14.02 13.25
N THR A 119 -0.43 -15.28 12.86
CA THR A 119 -1.44 -15.88 11.97
C THR A 119 -2.84 -15.59 12.52
N PRO A 120 -3.74 -14.96 11.75
CA PRO A 120 -5.05 -14.59 12.25
C PRO A 120 -5.86 -15.80 12.66
N SER A 121 -6.56 -15.71 13.79
CA SER A 121 -7.53 -16.72 14.17
C SER A 121 -8.71 -16.76 13.18
N PRO A 122 -9.44 -17.89 13.09
CA PRO A 122 -10.67 -17.95 12.30
C PRO A 122 -11.68 -16.85 12.68
N ALA A 123 -11.76 -16.49 13.95
CA ALA A 123 -12.61 -15.41 14.45
C ALA A 123 -12.16 -14.03 13.93
N THR A 124 -10.85 -13.77 13.89
CA THR A 124 -10.27 -12.54 13.31
C THR A 124 -10.54 -12.45 11.82
N LEU A 125 -10.39 -13.57 11.09
CA LEU A 125 -10.68 -13.61 9.64
C LEU A 125 -12.17 -13.38 9.35
N ALA A 126 -13.07 -13.95 10.15
CA ALA A 126 -14.51 -13.70 10.05
C ALA A 126 -14.83 -12.21 10.32
N ALA A 127 -14.27 -11.63 11.38
CA ALA A 127 -14.43 -10.21 11.67
C ALA A 127 -13.88 -9.32 10.54
N PHE A 128 -12.77 -9.74 9.91
CA PHE A 128 -12.22 -9.02 8.76
C PHE A 128 -13.10 -9.12 7.52
N ALA A 129 -13.75 -10.25 7.30
CA ALA A 129 -14.74 -10.41 6.23
C ALA A 129 -15.94 -9.46 6.42
N ASP A 130 -16.44 -9.33 7.66
CA ASP A 130 -17.47 -8.35 8.01
C ASP A 130 -16.98 -6.91 7.74
N TYR A 131 -15.77 -6.58 8.17
CA TYR A 131 -15.17 -5.27 7.95
C TYR A 131 -15.05 -4.93 6.46
N ARG A 132 -14.57 -5.84 5.63
CA ARG A 132 -14.51 -5.68 4.18
C ARG A 132 -15.89 -5.40 3.58
N SER A 133 -16.90 -6.15 4.03
CA SER A 133 -18.28 -5.97 3.57
C SER A 133 -18.84 -4.58 3.93
N LEU A 134 -18.58 -4.11 5.15
CA LEU A 134 -19.00 -2.79 5.63
C LEU A 134 -18.33 -1.63 4.86
N VAL A 135 -17.08 -1.79 4.49
CA VAL A 135 -16.35 -0.79 3.67
C VAL A 135 -16.81 -0.82 2.23
N ALA A 136 -16.93 -2.01 1.64
CA ALA A 136 -17.30 -2.18 0.23
C ALA A 136 -18.74 -1.73 -0.07
N ASN A 137 -19.65 -1.91 0.90
CA ASN A 137 -21.08 -1.65 0.75
C ASN A 137 -21.57 -0.66 1.82
N PRO A 138 -21.17 0.60 1.74
CA PRO A 138 -21.62 1.61 2.70
C PRO A 138 -23.15 1.76 2.65
N LYS A 139 -23.77 2.07 3.79
CA LYS A 139 -25.23 2.22 3.99
C LYS A 139 -26.01 0.90 4.08
N GLY A 140 -25.43 -0.14 4.69
CA GLY A 140 -26.17 -1.36 5.02
C GLY A 140 -26.64 -2.15 3.80
N GLY A 141 -25.86 -2.08 2.72
CA GLY A 141 -26.10 -2.91 1.55
C GLY A 141 -27.37 -2.58 0.77
N THR A 142 -27.86 -1.35 0.79
CA THR A 142 -28.85 -0.91 -0.22
C THR A 142 -28.14 -0.96 -1.59
N THR A 143 -28.12 -2.15 -2.15
CA THR A 143 -27.70 -2.36 -3.53
C THR A 143 -28.63 -1.56 -4.42
N VAL A 144 -28.08 -0.71 -5.24
CA VAL A 144 -28.88 -0.11 -6.32
C VAL A 144 -29.36 -1.27 -7.18
N PRO A 145 -30.68 -1.42 -7.38
CA PRO A 145 -31.19 -2.51 -8.19
C PRO A 145 -30.48 -2.57 -9.55
N GLY A 146 -29.95 -3.75 -9.91
CA GLY A 146 -29.22 -3.94 -11.16
C GLY A 146 -27.71 -3.63 -11.11
N ARG A 147 -27.16 -3.19 -9.98
CA ARG A 147 -25.70 -3.09 -9.81
C ARG A 147 -25.17 -4.20 -8.89
N PRO A 148 -24.11 -4.91 -9.28
CA PRO A 148 -23.46 -5.87 -8.38
C PRO A 148 -22.86 -5.15 -7.17
N PRO A 149 -22.75 -5.82 -6.00
CA PRO A 149 -22.06 -5.26 -4.85
C PRO A 149 -20.61 -4.94 -5.22
N LYS A 150 -20.09 -3.86 -4.66
CA LYS A 150 -18.70 -3.47 -4.88
C LYS A 150 -17.75 -4.44 -4.18
N ARG A 151 -16.56 -4.59 -4.75
CA ARG A 151 -15.47 -5.34 -4.15
C ARG A 151 -14.65 -4.44 -3.24
N TYR A 152 -14.21 -4.99 -2.12
CA TYR A 152 -13.29 -4.29 -1.23
C TYR A 152 -11.94 -4.08 -1.92
N LEU A 153 -11.43 -2.86 -1.89
CA LEU A 153 -10.10 -2.49 -2.35
C LEU A 153 -9.32 -1.90 -1.18
N SER A 154 -8.13 -2.38 -0.92
CA SER A 154 -7.24 -1.76 0.04
C SER A 154 -5.80 -1.73 -0.44
N LYS A 155 -5.04 -0.81 0.14
CA LYS A 155 -3.58 -0.76 0.04
C LYS A 155 -2.99 -0.81 1.43
N ASN A 156 -2.14 -1.79 1.69
CA ASN A 156 -1.44 -1.89 2.96
C ASN A 156 -0.07 -2.56 2.77
N ASN A 157 1.01 -1.82 3.06
CA ASN A 157 2.36 -2.35 2.92
C ASN A 157 2.63 -3.48 3.92
N ASN A 158 2.02 -3.44 5.11
CA ASN A 158 2.13 -4.49 6.12
C ASN A 158 1.46 -5.80 5.70
N ASN A 159 0.64 -5.80 4.64
CA ASN A 159 0.10 -7.03 4.06
C ASN A 159 1.17 -7.98 3.52
N LEU A 160 2.41 -7.52 3.35
CA LEU A 160 3.56 -8.38 3.09
C LEU A 160 3.74 -9.46 4.16
N MET A 161 3.41 -9.19 5.42
CA MET A 161 3.46 -10.16 6.51
C MET A 161 2.32 -11.19 6.48
N ARG A 162 1.23 -10.91 5.75
CA ARG A 162 -0.02 -11.71 5.77
C ARG A 162 -0.40 -12.24 4.38
N ILE A 163 0.50 -12.20 3.42
CA ILE A 163 0.24 -12.64 2.03
C ILE A 163 -0.41 -14.02 2.02
N ALA A 164 0.15 -14.99 2.75
CA ALA A 164 -0.39 -16.35 2.81
C ALA A 164 -1.85 -16.37 3.30
N SER A 165 -2.17 -15.62 4.35
CA SER A 165 -3.54 -15.55 4.90
C SER A 165 -4.51 -14.85 3.94
N LEU A 166 -4.07 -13.80 3.24
CA LEU A 166 -4.91 -13.11 2.26
C LEU A 166 -5.13 -13.93 1.00
N CYS A 167 -4.11 -14.66 0.55
CA CYS A 167 -4.20 -15.53 -0.61
C CYS A 167 -4.95 -16.84 -0.33
N ALA A 168 -5.15 -17.21 0.93
CA ALA A 168 -5.98 -18.36 1.31
C ALA A 168 -7.47 -18.15 0.97
N ASP A 169 -7.94 -16.91 0.83
CA ASP A 169 -9.27 -16.59 0.30
C ASP A 169 -9.25 -16.72 -1.24
N PRO A 170 -9.89 -17.73 -1.84
CA PRO A 170 -9.85 -17.97 -3.29
C PRO A 170 -10.51 -16.83 -4.08
N SER A 171 -11.39 -16.05 -3.45
CA SER A 171 -12.04 -14.91 -4.05
C SER A 171 -11.18 -13.65 -4.05
N ALA A 172 -10.13 -13.61 -3.24
CA ALA A 172 -9.22 -12.46 -3.16
C ALA A 172 -8.22 -12.44 -4.31
N ARG A 173 -7.71 -11.25 -4.61
CA ARG A 173 -6.56 -11.02 -5.48
C ARG A 173 -5.59 -10.10 -4.78
N VAL A 174 -4.35 -10.51 -4.67
CA VAL A 174 -3.27 -9.74 -4.04
C VAL A 174 -2.34 -9.23 -5.13
N LEU A 175 -2.30 -7.93 -5.32
CA LEU A 175 -1.41 -7.26 -6.27
C LEU A 175 -0.18 -6.78 -5.51
N LEU A 176 0.97 -7.40 -5.79
CA LEU A 176 2.23 -7.04 -5.16
C LEU A 176 3.03 -6.15 -6.11
N ASN A 177 3.11 -4.88 -5.74
CA ASN A 177 3.93 -3.92 -6.45
C ASN A 177 5.40 -4.09 -6.10
N TYR A 178 6.25 -4.13 -7.13
CA TYR A 178 7.69 -4.02 -6.99
C TYR A 178 8.26 -3.05 -8.02
N ARG A 179 9.45 -2.55 -7.77
CA ARG A 179 10.15 -1.55 -8.56
C ARG A 179 11.63 -1.87 -8.62
N ASP A 180 12.39 -1.20 -9.50
CA ASP A 180 13.83 -1.27 -9.53
C ASP A 180 14.45 -1.23 -8.13
N PRO A 181 15.33 -2.17 -7.78
CA PRO A 181 15.88 -2.30 -6.43
C PRO A 181 16.68 -1.08 -5.98
N VAL A 182 17.50 -0.52 -6.87
CA VAL A 182 18.38 0.60 -6.56
C VAL A 182 17.58 1.87 -6.33
N ASP A 183 16.62 2.16 -7.20
CA ASP A 183 15.73 3.31 -7.07
C ASP A 183 14.84 3.21 -5.84
N THR A 184 14.36 2.00 -5.54
CA THR A 184 13.57 1.75 -4.34
C THR A 184 14.42 1.95 -3.09
N ALA A 185 15.60 1.35 -3.01
CA ALA A 185 16.51 1.48 -1.87
C ALA A 185 16.88 2.94 -1.59
N ARG A 186 17.25 3.70 -2.63
CA ARG A 186 17.53 5.15 -2.52
C ARG A 186 16.31 5.93 -1.98
N SER A 187 15.11 5.59 -2.47
CA SER A 187 13.88 6.25 -2.05
C SER A 187 13.50 5.90 -0.61
N LEU A 188 13.70 4.65 -0.19
CA LEU A 188 13.50 4.18 1.19
C LEU A 188 14.45 4.89 2.15
N TYR A 189 15.73 4.93 1.82
CA TYR A 189 16.76 5.59 2.63
C TYR A 189 16.45 7.07 2.85
N ARG A 190 16.18 7.83 1.77
CA ARG A 190 15.81 9.24 1.87
C ARG A 190 14.55 9.46 2.72
N GLN A 191 13.55 8.59 2.56
CA GLN A 191 12.32 8.68 3.33
C GLN A 191 12.58 8.41 4.81
N HIS A 192 13.42 7.42 5.12
CA HIS A 192 13.83 7.13 6.49
C HIS A 192 14.51 8.33 7.16
N GLN A 193 15.50 8.94 6.50
CA GLN A 193 16.19 10.13 7.00
C GLN A 193 15.19 11.27 7.28
N GLY A 194 14.33 11.60 6.31
CA GLY A 194 13.34 12.67 6.49
C GLY A 194 12.36 12.41 7.63
N PHE A 195 11.96 11.16 7.87
CA PHE A 195 11.11 10.83 9.01
C PHE A 195 11.88 10.82 10.35
N CYS A 196 13.15 10.44 10.38
CA CYS A 196 13.98 10.59 11.56
C CYS A 196 14.07 12.06 11.99
N GLU A 197 14.31 12.95 11.05
CA GLU A 197 14.35 14.40 11.29
C GLU A 197 13.00 14.94 11.77
N ALA A 198 11.91 14.59 11.08
CA ALA A 198 10.57 15.06 11.45
C ALA A 198 10.13 14.55 12.83
N GLN A 199 10.43 13.30 13.15
CA GLN A 199 10.08 12.70 14.45
C GLN A 199 10.96 13.20 15.59
N ALA A 200 12.21 13.56 15.31
CA ALA A 200 13.09 14.21 16.30
C ALA A 200 12.62 15.63 16.59
N ALA A 201 12.14 16.35 15.57
CA ALA A 201 11.64 17.72 15.71
C ALA A 201 10.26 17.77 16.39
N GLU A 202 9.39 16.79 16.14
CA GLU A 202 8.00 16.83 16.61
C GLU A 202 7.55 15.47 17.20
N ARG A 203 7.36 15.44 18.52
CA ARG A 203 6.91 14.24 19.26
C ARG A 203 5.54 13.72 18.82
N PHE A 204 4.65 14.61 18.37
CA PHE A 204 3.32 14.22 17.91
C PHE A 204 3.40 13.38 16.63
N THR A 205 4.23 13.77 15.67
CA THR A 205 4.46 13.03 14.42
C THR A 205 4.90 11.59 14.71
N ARG A 206 5.85 11.40 15.62
CA ARG A 206 6.30 10.06 16.04
C ARG A 206 5.17 9.22 16.65
N LYS A 207 4.40 9.81 17.57
CA LYS A 207 3.29 9.15 18.24
C LYS A 207 2.16 8.81 17.27
N TYR A 208 1.83 9.73 16.36
CA TYR A 208 0.81 9.55 15.36
C TYR A 208 1.13 8.40 14.38
N MET A 209 2.38 8.35 13.90
CA MET A 209 2.84 7.24 13.06
C MET A 209 2.74 5.89 13.79
N GLY A 210 3.09 5.84 15.08
CA GLY A 210 2.94 4.65 15.91
C GLY A 210 1.48 4.18 16.05
N TRP A 211 0.52 5.11 16.14
CA TRP A 211 -0.90 4.77 16.19
C TRP A 211 -1.42 4.16 14.89
N LEU A 212 -0.88 4.60 13.76
CA LEU A 212 -1.21 4.07 12.44
C LEU A 212 -0.38 2.84 12.06
N ALA A 213 0.49 2.35 12.98
CA ALA A 213 1.43 1.26 12.75
C ALA A 213 2.40 1.48 11.58
N HIS A 214 2.74 2.72 11.32
CA HIS A 214 3.77 3.07 10.36
C HIS A 214 5.17 2.87 10.97
N HIS A 215 5.71 1.68 10.79
CA HIS A 215 7.07 1.29 11.22
C HIS A 215 8.04 1.14 10.04
N GLU A 216 7.63 1.57 8.85
CA GLU A 216 8.46 1.46 7.65
C GLU A 216 9.69 2.37 7.71
N PHE A 217 9.61 3.48 8.47
CA PHE A 217 10.62 4.54 8.51
C PHE A 217 10.72 5.20 9.89
N GLY A 218 11.77 6.02 10.04
CA GLY A 218 11.94 6.90 11.17
C GLY A 218 12.57 6.22 12.39
N LEU A 219 12.50 6.90 13.53
CA LEU A 219 13.15 6.47 14.78
C LEU A 219 12.59 5.15 15.34
N ASP A 220 11.36 4.80 14.94
CA ASP A 220 10.69 3.56 15.34
C ASP A 220 10.62 2.55 14.18
N HIS A 221 11.57 2.63 13.22
CA HIS A 221 11.66 1.68 12.12
C HIS A 221 11.85 0.25 12.63
N LEU A 222 11.03 -0.66 12.12
CA LEU A 222 11.09 -2.10 12.35
C LEU A 222 11.03 -2.83 11.01
N PRO A 223 12.07 -3.57 10.62
CA PRO A 223 12.00 -4.45 9.46
C PRO A 223 11.08 -5.63 9.74
N PHE A 224 10.52 -6.22 8.70
CA PHE A 224 9.75 -7.45 8.84
C PHE A 224 10.62 -8.60 9.34
N ALA A 225 10.11 -9.36 10.30
CA ALA A 225 10.84 -10.48 10.91
C ALA A 225 11.28 -11.52 9.84
N PHE A 226 10.40 -11.86 8.90
CA PHE A 226 10.72 -12.79 7.83
C PHE A 226 11.86 -12.30 6.92
N ALA A 227 11.99 -11.00 6.71
CA ALA A 227 13.07 -10.42 5.92
C ALA A 227 14.42 -10.49 6.68
N ARG A 228 14.37 -10.28 8.00
CA ARG A 228 15.56 -10.28 8.84
C ARG A 228 16.41 -11.55 8.71
N ALA A 229 15.76 -12.69 8.48
CA ALA A 229 16.44 -13.98 8.27
C ALA A 229 17.32 -14.03 7.01
N TYR A 230 17.07 -13.16 6.05
CA TYR A 230 17.80 -13.10 4.76
C TYR A 230 18.71 -11.89 4.65
N MET A 231 18.71 -10.98 5.63
CA MET A 231 19.56 -9.78 5.61
C MET A 231 20.96 -10.06 6.12
N VAL A 232 21.90 -9.29 5.61
CA VAL A 232 23.30 -9.29 6.07
C VAL A 232 23.35 -8.75 7.52
N PRO A 233 23.93 -9.50 8.46
CA PRO A 233 24.05 -9.04 9.83
C PRO A 233 24.89 -7.76 9.95
N GLY A 234 24.48 -6.86 10.85
CA GLY A 234 25.24 -5.66 11.20
C GLY A 234 24.91 -4.41 10.39
N LEU A 235 24.24 -4.50 9.25
CA LEU A 235 23.78 -3.33 8.53
C LEU A 235 22.72 -2.57 9.34
N GLN A 236 22.80 -1.24 9.37
CA GLN A 236 21.90 -0.35 10.09
C GLN A 236 21.11 0.53 9.13
N PRO A 237 19.90 1.02 9.50
CA PRO A 237 19.06 1.85 8.63
C PRO A 237 19.71 3.17 8.19
N GLU A 238 20.74 3.63 8.87
CA GLU A 238 21.55 4.79 8.51
C GLU A 238 22.52 4.51 7.33
N ASP A 239 22.72 3.23 6.98
CA ASP A 239 23.51 2.81 5.84
C ASP A 239 22.55 2.53 4.64
N PRO A 240 22.76 3.15 3.48
CA PRO A 240 21.94 2.87 2.30
C PRO A 240 21.97 1.40 1.87
N ASN A 241 23.09 0.68 2.11
CA ASN A 241 23.18 -0.75 1.85
C ASN A 241 22.14 -1.58 2.62
N TYR A 242 21.73 -1.14 3.80
CA TYR A 242 20.65 -1.75 4.56
C TYR A 242 19.35 -1.80 3.73
N TRP A 243 19.00 -0.73 3.03
CA TRP A 243 17.77 -0.64 2.29
C TRP A 243 17.76 -1.48 1.01
N LEU A 244 18.91 -1.63 0.36
CA LEU A 244 19.06 -2.52 -0.79
C LEU A 244 19.01 -4.00 -0.36
N ASP A 245 19.63 -4.31 0.76
CA ASP A 245 19.59 -5.65 1.35
C ASP A 245 18.18 -6.00 1.87
N TYR A 246 17.52 -5.04 2.52
CA TYR A 246 16.14 -5.20 2.97
C TYR A 246 15.18 -5.42 1.79
N TRP A 247 15.31 -4.64 0.70
CA TRP A 247 14.58 -4.87 -0.54
C TRP A 247 14.79 -6.31 -1.05
N SER A 248 16.03 -6.74 -1.10
CA SER A 248 16.43 -8.07 -1.58
C SER A 248 15.86 -9.18 -0.69
N ALA A 249 15.92 -9.01 0.62
CA ALA A 249 15.42 -9.97 1.60
C ALA A 249 13.88 -10.15 1.52
N VAL A 250 13.14 -9.05 1.41
CA VAL A 250 11.69 -9.09 1.27
C VAL A 250 11.28 -9.79 -0.02
N HIS A 251 11.85 -9.42 -1.15
CA HIS A 251 11.45 -9.98 -2.43
C HIS A 251 11.95 -11.42 -2.63
N HIS A 252 13.08 -11.79 -2.02
CA HIS A 252 13.51 -13.19 -1.95
C HIS A 252 12.48 -14.05 -1.22
N HIS A 253 12.01 -13.61 -0.06
CA HIS A 253 10.95 -14.31 0.68
C HIS A 253 9.67 -14.45 -0.14
N ILE A 254 9.25 -13.41 -0.85
CA ILE A 254 8.06 -13.45 -1.73
C ILE A 254 8.22 -14.51 -2.84
N LEU A 255 9.39 -14.57 -3.47
CA LEU A 255 9.68 -15.57 -4.50
C LEU A 255 9.63 -17.01 -3.98
N LEU A 256 9.89 -17.22 -2.69
CA LEU A 256 9.77 -18.55 -2.06
C LEU A 256 8.32 -18.93 -1.75
N GLN A 257 7.44 -17.96 -1.50
CA GLN A 257 6.05 -18.21 -1.10
C GLN A 257 5.11 -18.47 -2.27
N GLN A 258 5.18 -17.70 -3.33
CA GLN A 258 4.38 -17.72 -4.57
C GLN A 258 2.96 -18.34 -4.45
N PRO A 259 2.09 -17.80 -3.61
CA PRO A 259 0.73 -18.32 -3.50
C PRO A 259 -0.10 -17.97 -4.77
N HIS A 260 -1.05 -18.83 -5.12
CA HIS A 260 -1.80 -18.76 -6.39
C HIS A 260 -2.52 -17.42 -6.67
N ASN A 261 -2.97 -16.74 -5.63
CA ASN A 261 -3.71 -15.48 -5.78
C ASN A 261 -2.82 -14.24 -5.67
N LEU A 262 -1.51 -14.41 -5.69
CA LEU A 262 -0.51 -13.34 -5.69
C LEU A 262 -0.13 -12.99 -7.13
N HIS A 263 -0.28 -11.72 -7.50
CA HIS A 263 0.05 -11.21 -8.83
C HIS A 263 1.07 -10.09 -8.71
N LEU A 264 2.18 -10.23 -9.42
CA LEU A 264 3.26 -9.24 -9.42
C LEU A 264 2.93 -8.08 -10.35
N VAL A 265 3.13 -6.85 -9.89
CA VAL A 265 2.95 -5.63 -10.69
C VAL A 265 4.24 -4.83 -10.70
N ASN A 266 4.89 -4.77 -11.84
CA ASN A 266 6.11 -4.00 -12.04
C ASN A 266 5.76 -2.51 -12.21
N HIS A 267 6.20 -1.69 -11.25
CA HIS A 267 5.95 -0.25 -11.26
C HIS A 267 6.60 0.46 -12.45
N ASP A 268 7.81 0.08 -12.82
CA ASP A 268 8.55 0.72 -13.92
C ASP A 268 7.89 0.40 -15.27
N ALA A 269 7.37 -0.82 -15.42
CA ALA A 269 6.55 -1.21 -16.55
C ALA A 269 5.19 -0.48 -16.54
N LEU A 270 4.56 -0.29 -15.37
CA LEU A 270 3.33 0.49 -15.24
C LEU A 270 3.54 1.95 -15.67
N CYS A 271 4.67 2.54 -15.35
CA CYS A 271 5.01 3.90 -15.77
C CYS A 271 5.33 4.01 -17.28
N SER A 272 6.06 3.06 -17.82
CA SER A 272 6.50 3.08 -19.23
C SER A 272 5.45 2.58 -20.22
N GLN A 273 4.63 1.58 -19.82
CA GLN A 273 3.63 0.92 -20.64
C GLN A 273 2.27 0.81 -19.92
N PRO A 274 1.69 1.93 -19.45
CA PRO A 274 0.57 1.90 -18.51
C PRO A 274 -0.66 1.17 -19.04
N ALA A 275 -1.03 1.37 -20.30
CA ALA A 275 -2.21 0.72 -20.86
C ALA A 275 -2.07 -0.81 -20.94
N ARG A 276 -0.86 -1.33 -21.22
CA ARG A 276 -0.58 -2.76 -21.28
C ARG A 276 -0.68 -3.37 -19.87
N VAL A 277 0.03 -2.79 -18.91
CA VAL A 277 0.07 -3.32 -17.54
C VAL A 277 -1.31 -3.25 -16.89
N LEU A 278 -2.03 -2.12 -17.06
CA LEU A 278 -3.40 -1.99 -16.56
C LEU A 278 -4.37 -2.96 -17.24
N GLY A 279 -4.19 -3.24 -18.54
CA GLY A 279 -4.97 -4.28 -19.22
C GLY A 279 -4.81 -5.65 -18.55
N GLN A 280 -3.59 -6.07 -18.24
CA GLN A 280 -3.27 -7.30 -17.53
C GLN A 280 -3.85 -7.33 -16.10
N VAL A 281 -3.73 -6.22 -15.37
CA VAL A 281 -4.32 -6.09 -14.02
C VAL A 281 -5.85 -6.22 -14.09
N LEU A 282 -6.51 -5.56 -15.04
CA LEU A 282 -7.96 -5.64 -15.19
C LEU A 282 -8.43 -7.06 -15.55
N GLU A 283 -7.70 -7.77 -16.41
CA GLU A 283 -7.95 -9.15 -16.74
C GLU A 283 -7.84 -10.05 -15.50
N THR A 284 -6.74 -9.93 -14.76
CA THR A 284 -6.52 -10.63 -13.48
C THR A 284 -7.66 -10.40 -12.48
N LEU A 285 -8.16 -9.17 -12.43
CA LEU A 285 -9.26 -8.79 -11.54
C LEU A 285 -10.64 -9.11 -12.11
N SER A 286 -10.74 -9.58 -13.36
CA SER A 286 -11.99 -9.78 -14.09
C SER A 286 -12.87 -8.52 -14.12
N LEU A 287 -12.25 -7.36 -14.35
CA LEU A 287 -12.92 -6.05 -14.40
C LEU A 287 -13.01 -5.53 -15.83
N LYS A 288 -14.16 -4.93 -16.17
CA LYS A 288 -14.43 -4.36 -17.50
C LYS A 288 -14.23 -2.84 -17.48
N ALA A 289 -13.01 -2.38 -17.22
CA ALA A 289 -12.68 -0.96 -17.28
C ALA A 289 -11.79 -0.66 -18.49
N ASN A 290 -11.73 0.63 -18.90
CA ASN A 290 -10.92 1.05 -20.04
C ASN A 290 -9.47 1.31 -19.60
N ALA A 291 -8.56 0.37 -19.86
CA ALA A 291 -7.14 0.47 -19.51
C ALA A 291 -6.47 1.74 -20.09
N THR A 292 -6.84 2.16 -21.31
CA THR A 292 -6.29 3.37 -21.95
C THR A 292 -6.74 4.65 -21.24
N ALA A 293 -7.99 4.69 -20.75
CA ALA A 293 -8.48 5.82 -19.96
C ALA A 293 -7.77 5.88 -18.60
N LEU A 294 -7.62 4.75 -17.92
CA LEU A 294 -6.89 4.66 -16.63
C LEU A 294 -5.39 4.98 -16.79
N ALA A 295 -4.78 4.65 -17.92
CA ALA A 295 -3.39 4.96 -18.22
C ALA A 295 -3.07 6.47 -18.21
N LYS A 296 -4.06 7.32 -18.48
CA LYS A 296 -3.89 8.78 -18.37
C LYS A 296 -3.65 9.23 -16.95
N MET A 297 -4.21 8.53 -15.97
CA MET A 297 -4.00 8.83 -14.54
C MET A 297 -2.56 8.56 -14.10
N VAL A 298 -1.90 7.53 -14.65
CA VAL A 298 -0.47 7.26 -14.38
C VAL A 298 0.39 8.45 -14.78
N ARG A 299 0.12 9.02 -15.94
CA ARG A 299 0.86 10.19 -16.45
C ARG A 299 0.59 11.46 -15.67
N ALA A 300 -0.66 11.69 -15.27
CA ALA A 300 -1.04 12.84 -14.46
C ALA A 300 -0.38 12.81 -13.08
N THR A 301 -0.31 11.64 -12.43
CA THR A 301 0.34 11.48 -11.13
C THR A 301 1.87 11.57 -11.20
N SER A 302 2.48 11.23 -12.33
CA SER A 302 3.92 11.39 -12.53
C SER A 302 4.33 12.79 -12.99
N SER A 303 3.41 13.57 -13.56
CA SER A 303 3.64 14.95 -14.04
C SER A 303 3.19 16.04 -13.05
N SER A 304 2.39 15.71 -12.03
CA SER A 304 1.94 16.67 -11.01
C SER A 304 3.04 17.11 -10.03
N SER A 305 4.27 16.67 -10.24
CA SER A 305 5.44 17.30 -9.61
C SER A 305 5.79 18.68 -10.24
N ALA A 306 5.07 19.13 -11.27
CA ALA A 306 5.26 20.42 -11.92
C ALA A 306 3.98 21.26 -11.75
N ASP A 307 3.97 22.21 -10.82
CA ASP A 307 2.99 23.28 -10.77
C ASP A 307 3.22 24.21 -11.99
N PRO A 308 2.29 24.29 -12.95
CA PRO A 308 2.47 25.10 -14.15
C PRO A 308 2.47 26.61 -13.87
N THR A 309 2.12 27.03 -12.65
CA THR A 309 2.10 28.46 -12.24
C THR A 309 3.41 28.95 -11.63
N GLN A 310 4.39 28.04 -11.36
CA GLN A 310 5.72 28.43 -10.84
C GLN A 310 6.88 27.72 -11.56
N PRO A 311 7.21 28.09 -12.80
CA PRO A 311 8.24 27.38 -13.58
C PRO A 311 9.66 27.46 -12.95
N GLN A 312 9.98 28.53 -12.22
CA GLN A 312 11.32 28.69 -11.61
C GLN A 312 11.54 27.88 -10.33
N HIS A 313 10.49 27.60 -9.57
CA HIS A 313 10.60 26.79 -8.35
C HIS A 313 10.72 25.29 -8.66
N THR A 314 10.07 24.85 -9.71
CA THR A 314 10.07 23.44 -10.15
C THR A 314 11.39 23.04 -10.78
N GLU A 315 12.00 23.92 -11.58
CA GLU A 315 13.35 23.68 -12.11
C GLU A 315 14.41 23.64 -11.00
N ARG A 316 14.28 24.48 -9.99
CA ARG A 316 15.17 24.49 -8.83
C ARG A 316 15.04 23.22 -8.00
N LEU A 317 13.83 22.77 -7.67
CA LEU A 317 13.59 21.50 -6.97
C LEU A 317 14.01 20.29 -7.79
N SER A 318 13.82 20.32 -9.11
CA SER A 318 14.28 19.26 -10.01
C SER A 318 15.81 19.26 -10.18
N ARG A 319 16.46 20.42 -10.14
CA ARG A 319 17.92 20.54 -10.09
C ARG A 319 18.47 20.10 -8.74
N GLU A 320 17.93 20.63 -7.63
CA GLU A 320 18.33 20.22 -6.28
C GLU A 320 18.12 18.72 -6.06
N ALA A 321 17.03 18.12 -6.55
CA ALA A 321 16.80 16.68 -6.52
C ALA A 321 17.76 15.90 -7.44
N ARG A 322 18.14 16.46 -8.60
CA ARG A 322 19.17 15.88 -9.48
C ARG A 322 20.57 16.06 -8.90
N ASP A 323 20.88 17.23 -8.37
CA ASP A 323 22.19 17.51 -7.76
C ASP A 323 22.37 16.72 -6.47
N MET A 324 21.31 16.53 -5.66
CA MET A 324 21.31 15.60 -4.53
C MET A 324 21.39 14.13 -4.99
N ALA A 325 20.80 13.77 -6.12
CA ALA A 325 20.96 12.43 -6.70
C ALA A 325 22.36 12.19 -7.29
N LEU A 326 23.02 13.25 -7.76
CA LEU A 326 24.39 13.20 -8.27
C LEU A 326 25.44 13.35 -7.15
N SER A 327 25.07 13.95 -6.02
CA SER A 327 25.96 14.17 -4.85
C SER A 327 25.82 13.09 -3.78
N ALA A 328 24.98 12.08 -3.93
CA ALA A 328 24.92 10.96 -3.03
C ALA A 328 26.09 10.00 -3.32
N PRO A 329 27.16 10.01 -2.53
CA PRO A 329 28.21 9.03 -2.64
C PRO A 329 27.68 7.76 -1.99
N THR A 330 27.01 6.93 -2.76
CA THR A 330 26.64 5.65 -2.20
C THR A 330 26.70 4.63 -3.29
N GLU A 331 27.90 4.21 -3.51
CA GLU A 331 28.13 2.97 -4.19
C GLU A 331 27.63 1.87 -3.26
N PHE A 332 26.47 1.30 -3.59
CA PHE A 332 26.04 0.06 -2.98
C PHE A 332 27.13 -1.00 -3.21
N SER A 333 27.35 -1.85 -2.23
CA SER A 333 28.24 -2.99 -2.34
C SER A 333 27.91 -3.80 -3.61
N SER A 334 28.95 -4.17 -4.36
CA SER A 334 28.81 -4.95 -5.61
C SER A 334 28.07 -6.27 -5.41
N ASP A 335 28.21 -6.89 -4.24
CA ASP A 335 27.56 -8.16 -3.91
C ASP A 335 26.07 -7.95 -3.66
N LEU A 336 25.69 -6.88 -2.96
CA LEU A 336 24.30 -6.53 -2.74
C LEU A 336 23.60 -6.13 -4.04
N LEU A 337 24.30 -5.37 -4.90
CA LEU A 337 23.77 -5.02 -6.24
C LEU A 337 23.50 -6.28 -7.08
N ARG A 338 24.46 -7.20 -7.14
CA ARG A 338 24.33 -8.44 -7.88
C ARG A 338 23.14 -9.27 -7.37
N ARG A 339 23.03 -9.42 -6.04
CA ARG A 339 21.93 -10.13 -5.40
C ARG A 339 20.57 -9.47 -5.74
N ALA A 340 20.48 -8.16 -5.60
CA ALA A 340 19.25 -7.41 -5.87
C ALA A 340 18.82 -7.53 -7.34
N HIS A 341 19.76 -7.41 -8.29
CA HIS A 341 19.47 -7.57 -9.72
C HIS A 341 19.05 -9.00 -10.07
N THR A 342 19.65 -10.02 -9.45
CA THR A 342 19.23 -11.42 -9.64
C THR A 342 17.79 -11.64 -9.17
N ILE A 343 17.44 -11.14 -7.99
CA ILE A 343 16.08 -11.22 -7.45
C ILE A 343 15.09 -10.44 -8.35
N HIS A 344 15.47 -9.23 -8.79
CA HIS A 344 14.65 -8.43 -9.69
C HIS A 344 14.39 -9.14 -11.03
N ALA A 345 15.40 -9.78 -11.60
CA ALA A 345 15.24 -10.58 -12.81
C ALA A 345 14.29 -11.77 -12.59
N SER A 346 14.38 -12.44 -11.43
CA SER A 346 13.49 -13.54 -11.06
C SER A 346 12.03 -13.07 -10.89
N LEU A 347 11.79 -11.90 -10.29
CA LEU A 347 10.44 -11.30 -10.20
C LEU A 347 9.88 -11.05 -11.60
N ARG A 348 10.66 -10.46 -12.50
CA ARG A 348 10.24 -10.21 -13.88
C ARG A 348 9.93 -11.48 -14.65
N ALA A 349 10.69 -12.55 -14.44
CA ALA A 349 10.41 -13.85 -15.05
C ALA A 349 9.12 -14.47 -14.50
N SER A 350 8.84 -14.29 -13.21
CA SER A 350 7.63 -14.81 -12.56
C SER A 350 6.35 -14.05 -12.95
N GLU A 351 6.40 -12.79 -13.40
CA GLU A 351 5.24 -12.07 -13.94
C GLU A 351 4.55 -12.84 -15.07
N HIS A 352 5.31 -13.48 -15.93
CA HIS A 352 4.79 -14.20 -17.09
C HIS A 352 4.15 -15.55 -16.73
N ASN A 353 4.57 -16.16 -15.63
CA ASN A 353 4.08 -17.47 -15.20
C ASN A 353 2.77 -17.39 -14.39
N LEU A 354 2.46 -16.22 -13.80
CA LEU A 354 1.25 -16.01 -12.99
C LEU A 354 0.04 -15.54 -13.81
N ILE A 355 0.24 -15.23 -15.10
CA ILE A 355 -0.82 -14.77 -16.03
C ILE A 355 -1.37 -15.95 -16.89
N THR A 356 -0.76 -17.11 -16.82
CA THR A 356 -1.04 -18.23 -17.77
C THR A 356 -1.74 -19.43 -17.12
N ILE A 357 -2.46 -19.27 -16.02
CA ILE A 357 -3.29 -20.37 -15.45
C ILE A 357 -4.74 -19.93 -15.32
#